data_3bf25451e7c871593213a2214c616214
#
_entry.id   3bf25451e7c871593213a2214c616214
#
_cell.length_a   1.000
_cell.length_b   1.000
_cell.length_c   1.000
_cell.angle_alpha   90.00
_cell.angle_beta   90.00
_cell.angle_gamma   90.00
#
_symmetry.space_group_name_H-M   'P 1'
#
loop_
_entity.id
_entity.type
_entity.pdbx_description
1 polymer ?
#
loop_
_entity_poly.entity_id
_entity_poly.type
_entity_poly.pdbx_seq_one_letter_code
_entity_poly.pdbx_strand_id
1 'polypeptide(L)'
;MPSSREEIIRRIIGLEDRISRCFRCKSLIKCTGRPSLGKGELEPELMLVFESENRLTRDSKKLIELRRFIQDEFKLKDIYHSFLVRCHPKACTLQKSIAAYTDYRLPSERYIDNYNICLLKQEPCSGILVRPGYEEILFCLPFLLEEIDILHPRYIILFGQRTAEFVLRSFGIFGDIANNQHFEKDGMAFIFVKYPQEDFALQDLKALQRIFHKASS
;
A
#
# COMPACT_ATOMS: atom_id res chain seq x y z
N MET A 1 15.99 -3.44 22.01
CA MET A 1 15.14 -2.59 22.88
C MET A 1 14.06 -2.00 22.01
N PRO A 2 12.79 -1.96 22.43
CA PRO A 2 11.76 -1.30 21.64
C PRO A 2 12.15 0.17 21.45
N SER A 3 12.01 0.66 20.21
CA SER A 3 12.25 2.07 19.88
C SER A 3 11.31 2.96 20.68
N SER A 4 11.78 4.11 21.13
CA SER A 4 10.89 5.08 21.77
C SER A 4 9.87 5.60 20.75
N ARG A 5 8.69 6.02 21.21
CA ARG A 5 7.66 6.61 20.33
C ARG A 5 8.19 7.80 19.51
N GLU A 6 9.06 8.60 20.10
CA GLU A 6 9.72 9.71 19.40
C GLU A 6 10.63 9.23 18.28
N GLU A 7 11.33 8.14 18.47
CA GLU A 7 12.18 7.53 17.44
C GLU A 7 11.33 6.96 16.29
N ILE A 8 10.22 6.29 16.59
CA ILE A 8 9.25 5.82 15.58
C ILE A 8 8.75 7.00 14.76
N ILE A 9 8.29 8.08 15.39
CA ILE A 9 7.81 9.29 14.71
C ILE A 9 8.90 9.85 13.79
N ARG A 10 10.13 10.00 14.27
CA ARG A 10 11.25 10.53 13.47
C ARG A 10 11.54 9.64 12.26
N ARG A 11 11.58 8.32 12.44
CA ARG A 11 11.83 7.37 11.36
C ARG A 11 10.71 7.40 10.32
N ILE A 12 9.45 7.44 10.73
CA ILE A 12 8.30 7.52 9.81
C ILE A 12 8.32 8.84 9.02
N ILE A 13 8.56 9.98 9.66
CA ILE A 13 8.67 11.27 8.95
C ILE A 13 9.81 11.22 7.91
N GLY A 14 10.95 10.66 8.26
CA GLY A 14 12.08 10.49 7.33
C GLY A 14 11.75 9.55 6.17
N LEU A 15 10.97 8.49 6.40
CA LEU A 15 10.50 7.58 5.37
C LEU A 15 9.50 8.27 4.44
N GLU A 16 8.52 8.98 4.98
CA GLU A 16 7.50 9.73 4.21
C GLU A 16 8.13 10.82 3.34
N ASP A 17 9.15 11.53 3.83
CA ASP A 17 9.90 12.51 3.06
C ASP A 17 10.59 11.87 1.84
N ARG A 18 11.24 10.72 2.03
CA ARG A 18 11.87 9.96 0.93
C ARG A 18 10.85 9.41 -0.07
N ILE A 19 9.68 8.94 0.39
CA ILE A 19 8.59 8.51 -0.48
C ILE A 19 8.07 9.69 -1.30
N SER A 20 7.83 10.83 -0.66
CA SER A 20 7.28 12.03 -1.32
C SER A 20 8.20 12.58 -2.42
N ARG A 21 9.51 12.42 -2.25
CA ARG A 21 10.54 12.83 -3.22
C ARG A 21 10.98 11.70 -4.17
N CYS A 22 10.29 10.56 -4.15
CA CYS A 22 10.71 9.40 -4.96
C CYS A 22 10.46 9.62 -6.45
N PHE A 23 11.48 9.32 -7.28
CA PHE A 23 11.46 9.38 -8.74
C PHE A 23 11.98 8.10 -9.39
N ARG A 24 11.90 6.95 -8.70
CA ARG A 24 12.47 5.68 -9.20
C ARG A 24 11.73 5.12 -10.42
N CYS A 25 10.41 5.26 -10.48
CA CYS A 25 9.57 4.71 -11.56
C CYS A 25 9.38 5.72 -12.67
N LYS A 26 10.36 5.88 -13.56
CA LYS A 26 10.37 6.90 -14.63
C LYS A 26 9.15 6.83 -15.55
N SER A 27 8.64 5.62 -15.82
CA SER A 27 7.45 5.40 -16.65
C SER A 27 6.16 5.92 -16.01
N LEU A 28 6.06 5.93 -14.67
CA LEU A 28 4.86 6.28 -13.93
C LEU A 28 4.81 7.76 -13.53
N ILE A 29 5.95 8.41 -13.40
CA ILE A 29 6.07 9.74 -12.76
C ILE A 29 5.23 10.79 -13.48
N LYS A 30 5.12 10.73 -14.81
CA LYS A 30 4.51 11.79 -15.61
C LYS A 30 3.01 11.98 -15.33
N CYS A 31 2.28 10.90 -15.12
CA CYS A 31 0.83 10.93 -14.91
C CYS A 31 0.39 10.39 -13.54
N THR A 32 1.28 10.34 -12.58
CA THR A 32 0.96 10.01 -11.19
C THR A 32 0.92 11.28 -10.33
N GLY A 33 -0.08 11.35 -9.48
CA GLY A 33 -0.11 12.34 -8.40
C GLY A 33 1.01 12.10 -7.37
N ARG A 34 0.87 12.70 -6.19
CA ARG A 34 1.79 12.42 -5.08
C ARG A 34 1.74 10.94 -4.71
N PRO A 35 2.87 10.34 -4.33
CA PRO A 35 2.87 9.00 -3.76
C PRO A 35 1.96 8.92 -2.53
N SER A 36 1.22 7.82 -2.40
CA SER A 36 0.37 7.59 -1.24
C SER A 36 1.23 7.18 -0.04
N LEU A 37 0.99 7.80 1.09
CA LEU A 37 1.62 7.48 2.36
C LEU A 37 0.76 6.48 3.15
N GLY A 38 1.39 5.72 4.02
CA GLY A 38 0.68 4.94 5.01
C GLY A 38 -0.05 5.85 6.00
N LYS A 39 -1.13 5.35 6.63
CA LYS A 39 -1.93 6.14 7.59
C LYS A 39 -2.49 5.26 8.69
N GLY A 40 -2.42 5.75 9.90
CA GLY A 40 -3.01 5.10 11.08
C GLY A 40 -2.20 5.35 12.33
N GLU A 41 -2.35 4.44 13.30
CA GLU A 41 -1.62 4.48 14.56
C GLU A 41 -0.15 4.08 14.34
N LEU A 42 0.78 4.72 15.05
CA LEU A 42 2.21 4.48 14.90
C LEU A 42 2.75 3.29 15.71
N GLU A 43 1.93 2.71 16.56
CA GLU A 43 2.18 1.47 17.29
C GLU A 43 1.02 0.50 16.98
N PRO A 44 0.85 0.07 15.70
CA PRO A 44 -0.34 -0.65 15.30
C PRO A 44 -0.31 -2.11 15.76
N GLU A 45 -1.45 -2.58 16.27
CA GLU A 45 -1.68 -4.02 16.44
C GLU A 45 -1.83 -4.71 15.09
N LEU A 46 -2.44 -4.01 14.11
CA LEU A 46 -2.72 -4.53 12.78
C LEU A 46 -2.29 -3.56 11.67
N MET A 47 -1.58 -4.08 10.69
CA MET A 47 -1.26 -3.39 9.44
C MET A 47 -2.01 -4.01 8.26
N LEU A 48 -2.73 -3.18 7.50
CA LEU A 48 -3.40 -3.57 6.26
C LEU A 48 -2.51 -3.17 5.08
N VAL A 49 -2.10 -4.11 4.25
CA VAL A 49 -1.24 -3.84 3.09
C VAL A 49 -2.00 -4.11 1.81
N PHE A 50 -2.22 -3.05 1.03
CA PHE A 50 -2.84 -3.10 -0.29
C PHE A 50 -1.77 -3.06 -1.39
N GLU A 51 -2.07 -3.56 -2.60
CA GLU A 51 -1.14 -3.49 -3.73
C GLU A 51 -0.82 -2.03 -4.12
N SER A 52 -1.85 -1.21 -4.20
CA SER A 52 -1.75 0.24 -4.40
C SER A 52 -3.00 0.91 -3.85
N GLU A 53 -3.01 2.25 -3.80
CA GLU A 53 -4.23 2.98 -3.45
C GLU A 53 -5.37 2.63 -4.43
N ASN A 54 -6.56 2.42 -3.93
CA ASN A 54 -7.72 1.92 -4.66
C ASN A 54 -9.00 2.68 -4.27
N ARG A 55 -10.16 2.29 -4.81
CA ARG A 55 -11.44 2.94 -4.52
C ARG A 55 -11.83 2.86 -3.05
N LEU A 56 -11.48 1.76 -2.37
CA LEU A 56 -11.77 1.61 -0.93
C LEU A 56 -10.92 2.59 -0.11
N THR A 57 -9.61 2.62 -0.34
CA THR A 57 -8.69 3.47 0.43
C THR A 57 -8.81 4.97 0.13
N ARG A 58 -9.37 5.33 -1.04
CA ARG A 58 -9.72 6.72 -1.39
C ARG A 58 -11.03 7.18 -0.78
N ASP A 59 -11.95 6.27 -0.54
CA ASP A 59 -13.23 6.57 0.10
C ASP A 59 -13.07 6.49 1.62
N SER A 60 -12.99 7.64 2.25
CA SER A 60 -12.81 7.72 3.71
C SER A 60 -13.94 7.02 4.48
N LYS A 61 -15.17 6.99 3.96
CA LYS A 61 -16.30 6.30 4.62
C LYS A 61 -16.09 4.80 4.59
N LYS A 62 -15.73 4.23 3.43
CA LYS A 62 -15.45 2.79 3.29
C LYS A 62 -14.24 2.37 4.13
N LEU A 63 -13.20 3.19 4.20
CA LEU A 63 -12.04 2.90 5.01
C LEU A 63 -12.37 2.92 6.51
N ILE A 64 -13.19 3.88 6.96
CA ILE A 64 -13.67 3.93 8.35
C ILE A 64 -14.55 2.71 8.64
N GLU A 65 -15.43 2.33 7.72
CA GLU A 65 -16.28 1.13 7.85
C GLU A 65 -15.46 -0.14 8.00
N LEU A 66 -14.41 -0.32 7.16
CA LEU A 66 -13.47 -1.43 7.27
C LEU A 66 -12.77 -1.45 8.63
N ARG A 67 -12.28 -0.30 9.11
CA ARG A 67 -11.61 -0.21 10.42
C ARG A 67 -12.56 -0.55 11.56
N ARG A 68 -13.79 -0.02 11.55
CA ARG A 68 -14.81 -0.35 12.55
C ARG A 68 -15.12 -1.85 12.55
N PHE A 69 -15.33 -2.43 11.37
CA PHE A 69 -15.55 -3.87 11.24
C PHE A 69 -14.41 -4.68 11.89
N ILE A 70 -13.16 -4.32 11.62
CA ILE A 70 -11.98 -4.98 12.19
C ILE A 70 -11.95 -4.81 13.73
N GLN A 71 -12.23 -3.60 14.22
CA GLN A 71 -12.29 -3.31 15.66
C GLN A 71 -13.39 -4.12 16.35
N ASP A 72 -14.55 -4.23 15.73
CA ASP A 72 -15.71 -4.94 16.32
C ASP A 72 -15.56 -6.46 16.25
N GLU A 73 -15.08 -7.00 15.13
CA GLU A 73 -14.99 -8.47 14.92
C GLU A 73 -13.70 -9.06 15.53
N PHE A 74 -12.56 -8.37 15.44
CA PHE A 74 -11.27 -8.92 15.86
C PHE A 74 -10.75 -8.34 17.17
N LYS A 75 -11.42 -7.29 17.71
CA LYS A 75 -11.03 -6.57 18.93
C LYS A 75 -9.65 -5.92 18.85
N LEU A 76 -9.18 -5.61 17.65
CA LEU A 76 -7.94 -4.89 17.38
C LEU A 76 -8.23 -3.41 17.23
N LYS A 77 -7.58 -2.55 18.02
CA LYS A 77 -7.88 -1.11 18.09
C LYS A 77 -6.97 -0.29 17.20
N ASP A 78 -5.68 -0.56 17.25
CA ASP A 78 -4.66 0.26 16.62
C ASP A 78 -4.36 -0.29 15.23
N ILE A 79 -4.89 0.41 14.21
CA ILE A 79 -4.86 -0.05 12.82
C ILE A 79 -4.10 0.94 11.97
N TYR A 80 -3.13 0.43 11.20
CA TYR A 80 -2.42 1.16 10.16
C TYR A 80 -2.71 0.56 8.79
N HIS A 81 -2.70 1.36 7.74
CA HIS A 81 -2.77 0.83 6.38
C HIS A 81 -1.68 1.43 5.49
N SER A 82 -1.22 0.63 4.57
CA SER A 82 -0.13 0.96 3.68
C SER A 82 -0.27 0.31 2.31
N PHE A 83 0.70 0.56 1.43
CA PHE A 83 0.66 0.15 0.03
C PHE A 83 1.99 -0.45 -0.40
N LEU A 84 1.93 -1.55 -1.17
CA LEU A 84 3.10 -2.14 -1.81
C LEU A 84 3.69 -1.17 -2.86
N VAL A 85 2.82 -0.51 -3.64
CA VAL A 85 3.21 0.52 -4.60
C VAL A 85 2.54 1.85 -4.23
N ARG A 86 3.35 2.86 -3.97
CA ARG A 86 2.91 4.17 -3.48
C ARG A 86 2.36 5.07 -4.58
N CYS A 87 2.75 4.86 -5.81
CA CYS A 87 2.30 5.66 -6.95
C CYS A 87 1.12 4.97 -7.64
N HIS A 88 0.20 5.81 -8.18
CA HIS A 88 -0.90 5.33 -9.01
C HIS A 88 -0.49 5.37 -10.46
N PRO A 89 -0.19 4.21 -11.09
CA PRO A 89 0.04 4.19 -12.52
C PRO A 89 -1.24 4.57 -13.26
N LYS A 90 -1.13 5.51 -14.20
CA LYS A 90 -2.22 5.89 -15.09
C LYS A 90 -1.75 5.84 -16.54
N ALA A 91 -2.50 5.14 -17.39
CA ALA A 91 -2.32 5.25 -18.83
C ALA A 91 -2.95 6.57 -19.31
N CYS A 92 -2.11 7.44 -19.87
CA CYS A 92 -2.60 8.68 -20.44
C CYS A 92 -3.19 8.44 -21.82
N THR A 93 -4.40 8.96 -22.05
CA THR A 93 -5.13 8.84 -23.34
C THR A 93 -4.82 9.98 -24.33
N LEU A 94 -3.98 10.94 -23.94
CA LEU A 94 -3.64 12.07 -24.80
C LEU A 94 -2.52 11.71 -25.77
N GLN A 95 -2.73 11.88 -27.07
CA GLN A 95 -1.73 11.67 -28.11
C GLN A 95 -0.42 12.44 -27.85
N LYS A 96 -0.51 13.69 -27.37
CA LYS A 96 0.65 14.50 -27.01
C LYS A 96 1.47 13.91 -25.87
N SER A 97 0.83 13.21 -24.92
CA SER A 97 1.54 12.58 -23.83
C SER A 97 2.15 11.23 -24.23
N ILE A 98 1.53 10.50 -25.17
CA ILE A 98 2.11 9.29 -25.76
C ILE A 98 3.39 9.66 -26.50
N ALA A 99 3.38 10.70 -27.33
CA ALA A 99 4.57 11.22 -27.99
C ALA A 99 5.63 11.71 -26.98
N ALA A 100 5.21 12.33 -25.90
CA ALA A 100 6.08 12.76 -24.80
C ALA A 100 6.68 11.61 -24.01
N TYR A 101 6.00 10.49 -23.88
CA TYR A 101 6.54 9.27 -23.27
C TYR A 101 7.69 8.64 -24.08
N THR A 102 7.64 8.79 -25.39
CA THR A 102 8.68 8.28 -26.30
C THR A 102 9.83 9.27 -26.50
N ASP A 103 9.65 10.54 -26.17
CA ASP A 103 10.70 11.55 -26.27
C ASP A 103 11.44 11.71 -24.92
N TYR A 104 12.59 11.05 -24.80
CA TYR A 104 13.48 11.11 -23.62
C TYR A 104 14.01 12.52 -23.30
N ARG A 105 13.78 13.51 -24.17
CA ARG A 105 14.19 14.91 -23.99
C ARG A 105 13.20 15.74 -23.24
N LEU A 106 12.00 15.20 -22.91
CA LEU A 106 11.05 15.92 -22.09
C LEU A 106 11.48 15.92 -20.63
N PRO A 107 11.33 17.07 -19.95
CA PRO A 107 11.71 17.20 -18.54
C PRO A 107 11.00 16.15 -17.69
N SER A 108 11.68 15.74 -16.64
CA SER A 108 11.20 14.75 -15.62
C SER A 108 9.99 15.25 -14.81
N GLU A 109 9.38 16.33 -15.26
CA GLU A 109 8.26 16.98 -14.57
C GLU A 109 6.98 16.16 -14.67
N ARG A 110 6.25 16.14 -13.58
CA ARG A 110 4.93 15.51 -13.51
C ARG A 110 3.94 16.32 -14.34
N TYR A 111 3.11 15.63 -15.13
CA TYR A 111 2.01 16.27 -15.87
C TYR A 111 0.74 16.46 -15.05
N ILE A 112 0.78 16.09 -13.77
CA ILE A 112 -0.34 16.25 -12.85
C ILE A 112 0.16 17.04 -11.65
N ASP A 113 -0.58 18.07 -11.28
CA ASP A 113 -0.33 18.85 -10.07
C ASP A 113 -0.81 18.12 -8.79
N ASN A 114 -0.68 18.81 -7.66
CA ASN A 114 -1.08 18.30 -6.36
C ASN A 114 -2.59 18.10 -6.20
N TYR A 115 -3.40 18.70 -7.07
CA TYR A 115 -4.86 18.64 -7.09
C TYR A 115 -5.39 17.64 -8.13
N ASN A 116 -4.50 16.84 -8.74
CA ASN A 116 -4.83 15.89 -9.81
C ASN A 116 -5.30 16.58 -11.10
N ILE A 117 -4.89 17.82 -11.31
CA ILE A 117 -5.15 18.56 -12.56
C ILE A 117 -4.05 18.24 -13.57
N CYS A 118 -4.46 17.88 -14.78
CA CYS A 118 -3.55 17.64 -15.88
C CYS A 118 -3.01 18.95 -16.42
N LEU A 119 -1.69 19.18 -16.30
CA LEU A 119 -1.04 20.42 -16.75
C LEU A 119 -1.10 20.63 -18.29
N LEU A 120 -1.27 19.54 -19.04
CA LEU A 120 -1.42 19.59 -20.49
C LEU A 120 -2.81 20.05 -20.96
N LYS A 121 -3.84 19.78 -20.16
CA LYS A 121 -5.25 20.13 -20.48
C LYS A 121 -5.83 21.22 -19.60
N GLN A 122 -5.23 21.51 -18.44
CA GLN A 122 -5.76 22.37 -17.39
C GLN A 122 -7.11 21.88 -16.82
N GLU A 123 -7.32 20.56 -16.84
CA GLU A 123 -8.53 19.87 -16.38
C GLU A 123 -8.18 18.69 -15.47
N PRO A 124 -9.13 18.17 -14.69
CA PRO A 124 -8.92 16.94 -13.92
C PRO A 124 -8.41 15.79 -14.79
N CYS A 125 -7.43 15.04 -14.27
CA CYS A 125 -6.81 13.97 -15.03
C CYS A 125 -7.80 12.83 -15.32
N SER A 126 -8.06 12.58 -16.61
CA SER A 126 -8.92 11.49 -17.11
C SER A 126 -8.16 10.19 -17.42
N GLY A 127 -6.88 10.08 -17.03
CA GLY A 127 -6.07 8.88 -17.28
C GLY A 127 -6.66 7.63 -16.61
N ILE A 128 -6.59 6.51 -17.33
CA ILE A 128 -7.09 5.21 -16.87
C ILE A 128 -6.08 4.64 -15.88
N LEU A 129 -6.55 4.19 -14.71
CA LEU A 129 -5.71 3.49 -13.74
C LEU A 129 -5.26 2.15 -14.33
N VAL A 130 -3.97 1.87 -14.26
CA VAL A 130 -3.38 0.61 -14.67
C VAL A 130 -2.73 -0.08 -13.48
N ARG A 131 -2.67 -1.38 -13.51
CA ARG A 131 -2.03 -2.17 -12.45
C ARG A 131 -0.52 -1.95 -12.48
N PRO A 132 0.16 -1.76 -11.32
CA PRO A 132 1.61 -1.65 -11.28
C PRO A 132 2.31 -2.85 -11.91
N GLY A 133 3.39 -2.60 -12.65
CA GLY A 133 4.27 -3.65 -13.16
C GLY A 133 5.17 -4.24 -12.07
N TYR A 134 5.93 -5.28 -12.41
CA TYR A 134 6.87 -5.91 -11.47
C TYR A 134 8.03 -4.98 -11.09
N GLU A 135 8.51 -4.17 -12.02
CA GLU A 135 9.59 -3.21 -11.76
C GLU A 135 9.16 -2.14 -10.74
N GLU A 136 7.94 -1.61 -10.89
CA GLU A 136 7.41 -0.62 -9.96
C GLU A 136 7.25 -1.22 -8.54
N ILE A 137 6.84 -2.48 -8.45
CA ILE A 137 6.77 -3.18 -7.17
C ILE A 137 8.17 -3.30 -6.57
N LEU A 138 9.15 -3.79 -7.31
CA LEU A 138 10.52 -3.96 -6.82
C LEU A 138 11.16 -2.65 -6.38
N PHE A 139 10.90 -1.55 -7.10
CA PHE A 139 11.41 -0.23 -6.71
C PHE A 139 10.72 0.34 -5.46
N CYS A 140 9.47 -0.01 -5.22
CA CYS A 140 8.67 0.52 -4.12
C CYS A 140 8.73 -0.34 -2.85
N LEU A 141 8.91 -1.65 -2.99
CA LEU A 141 8.95 -2.65 -1.92
C LEU A 141 9.87 -2.28 -0.73
N PRO A 142 11.10 -1.73 -0.93
CA PRO A 142 11.94 -1.34 0.18
C PRO A 142 11.31 -0.33 1.14
N PHE A 143 10.45 0.57 0.65
CA PHE A 143 9.74 1.52 1.51
C PHE A 143 8.71 0.82 2.40
N LEU A 144 7.99 -0.18 1.87
CA LEU A 144 7.04 -0.96 2.66
C LEU A 144 7.75 -1.81 3.72
N LEU A 145 8.87 -2.46 3.34
CA LEU A 145 9.63 -3.28 4.28
C LEU A 145 10.20 -2.44 5.43
N GLU A 146 10.73 -1.25 5.12
CA GLU A 146 11.20 -0.32 6.15
C GLU A 146 10.06 0.17 7.04
N GLU A 147 8.88 0.43 6.48
CA GLU A 147 7.71 0.84 7.25
C GLU A 147 7.24 -0.27 8.19
N ILE A 148 7.24 -1.53 7.74
CA ILE A 148 6.94 -2.70 8.58
C ILE A 148 7.99 -2.82 9.71
N ASP A 149 9.28 -2.64 9.40
CA ASP A 149 10.35 -2.67 10.39
C ASP A 149 10.22 -1.57 11.46
N ILE A 150 9.83 -0.37 11.04
CA ILE A 150 9.64 0.77 11.96
C ILE A 150 8.45 0.54 12.89
N LEU A 151 7.30 0.12 12.33
CA LEU A 151 6.03 0.02 13.05
C LEU A 151 5.88 -1.30 13.81
N HIS A 152 6.54 -2.34 13.37
CA HIS A 152 6.55 -3.68 13.93
C HIS A 152 5.18 -4.20 14.38
N PRO A 153 4.16 -4.22 13.49
CA PRO A 153 2.80 -4.60 13.85
C PRO A 153 2.73 -6.08 14.23
N ARG A 154 1.87 -6.42 15.18
CA ARG A 154 1.65 -7.82 15.56
C ARG A 154 1.04 -8.65 14.43
N TYR A 155 0.13 -8.05 13.65
CA TYR A 155 -0.57 -8.69 12.54
C TYR A 155 -0.42 -7.86 11.27
N ILE A 156 -0.26 -8.55 10.13
CA ILE A 156 -0.19 -7.92 8.81
C ILE A 156 -1.14 -8.64 7.87
N ILE A 157 -2.21 -7.98 7.41
CA ILE A 157 -3.08 -8.52 6.38
C ILE A 157 -2.58 -8.06 5.02
N LEU A 158 -2.27 -9.03 4.15
CA LEU A 158 -1.79 -8.83 2.79
C LEU A 158 -2.93 -9.07 1.80
N PHE A 159 -3.43 -8.00 1.17
CA PHE A 159 -4.52 -8.07 0.21
C PHE A 159 -4.00 -8.36 -1.20
N GLY A 160 -4.43 -9.49 -1.76
CA GLY A 160 -4.11 -9.94 -3.12
C GLY A 160 -2.82 -10.74 -3.22
N GLN A 161 -2.80 -11.67 -4.19
CA GLN A 161 -1.73 -12.64 -4.42
C GLN A 161 -0.35 -11.99 -4.58
N ARG A 162 -0.26 -10.95 -5.42
CA ARG A 162 1.03 -10.28 -5.68
C ARG A 162 1.57 -9.57 -4.44
N THR A 163 0.71 -8.92 -3.66
CA THR A 163 1.11 -8.29 -2.40
C THR A 163 1.71 -9.32 -1.46
N ALA A 164 1.02 -10.47 -1.30
CA ALA A 164 1.49 -11.55 -0.45
C ALA A 164 2.82 -12.15 -0.96
N GLU A 165 2.93 -12.45 -2.25
CA GLU A 165 4.14 -13.03 -2.82
C GLU A 165 5.37 -12.16 -2.61
N PHE A 166 5.28 -10.86 -2.90
CA PHE A 166 6.41 -9.96 -2.75
C PHE A 166 6.79 -9.75 -1.28
N VAL A 167 5.81 -9.51 -0.41
CA VAL A 167 6.08 -9.27 1.01
C VAL A 167 6.60 -10.54 1.69
N LEU A 168 5.91 -11.68 1.56
CA LEU A 168 6.31 -12.92 2.22
C LEU A 168 7.70 -13.40 1.78
N ARG A 169 8.01 -13.33 0.47
CA ARG A 169 9.35 -13.67 -0.03
C ARG A 169 10.44 -12.77 0.54
N SER A 170 10.14 -11.49 0.76
CA SER A 170 11.10 -10.57 1.38
C SER A 170 11.40 -10.92 2.85
N PHE A 171 10.50 -11.60 3.52
CA PHE A 171 10.70 -12.17 4.86
C PHE A 171 11.20 -13.62 4.84
N GLY A 172 11.60 -14.14 3.66
CA GLY A 172 12.11 -15.50 3.52
C GLY A 172 11.04 -16.59 3.61
N ILE A 173 9.76 -16.25 3.46
CA ILE A 173 8.64 -17.18 3.43
C ILE A 173 8.36 -17.57 1.99
N PHE A 174 8.62 -18.83 1.64
CA PHE A 174 8.48 -19.40 0.30
C PHE A 174 7.47 -20.55 0.32
N GLY A 175 6.78 -20.77 -0.78
CA GLY A 175 5.83 -21.86 -0.98
C GLY A 175 4.50 -21.39 -1.55
N ASP A 176 3.56 -22.32 -1.66
CA ASP A 176 2.21 -22.03 -2.09
C ASP A 176 1.44 -21.29 -0.99
N ILE A 177 0.76 -20.23 -1.36
CA ILE A 177 0.03 -19.38 -0.45
C ILE A 177 -1.46 -19.65 -0.63
N ALA A 178 -2.10 -20.26 0.36
CA ALA A 178 -3.54 -20.49 0.38
C ALA A 178 -4.30 -19.31 1.01
N ASN A 179 -5.52 -19.05 0.51
CA ASN A 179 -6.37 -17.99 1.07
C ASN A 179 -6.61 -18.20 2.57
N ASN A 180 -6.56 -17.11 3.34
CA ASN A 180 -6.68 -17.11 4.79
C ASN A 180 -5.58 -17.92 5.52
N GLN A 181 -4.48 -18.18 4.85
CA GLN A 181 -3.30 -18.75 5.47
C GLN A 181 -2.54 -17.68 6.25
N HIS A 182 -1.95 -18.05 7.37
CA HIS A 182 -1.06 -17.19 8.13
C HIS A 182 0.33 -17.80 8.25
N PHE A 183 1.31 -16.92 8.41
CA PHE A 183 2.71 -17.25 8.57
C PHE A 183 3.27 -16.40 9.71
N GLU A 184 4.06 -16.99 10.58
CA GLU A 184 4.73 -16.28 11.68
C GLU A 184 6.20 -16.07 11.36
N LYS A 185 6.66 -14.85 11.50
CA LYS A 185 8.05 -14.48 11.31
C LYS A 185 8.41 -13.24 12.13
N ASP A 186 9.52 -13.33 12.87
CA ASP A 186 10.08 -12.21 13.66
C ASP A 186 9.05 -11.54 14.61
N GLY A 187 8.17 -12.36 15.22
CA GLY A 187 7.13 -11.89 16.14
C GLY A 187 5.90 -11.27 15.46
N MET A 188 5.85 -11.26 14.15
CA MET A 188 4.72 -10.77 13.33
C MET A 188 3.98 -11.93 12.68
N ALA A 189 2.65 -11.85 12.62
CA ALA A 189 1.80 -12.79 11.90
C ALA A 189 1.31 -12.17 10.58
N PHE A 190 1.77 -12.73 9.46
CA PHE A 190 1.35 -12.36 8.12
C PHE A 190 0.14 -13.18 7.70
N ILE A 191 -0.92 -12.52 7.28
CA ILE A 191 -2.20 -13.14 6.90
C ILE A 191 -2.49 -12.80 5.45
N PHE A 192 -2.64 -13.81 4.61
CA PHE A 192 -2.97 -13.61 3.21
C PHE A 192 -4.48 -13.63 2.98
N VAL A 193 -4.98 -12.63 2.25
CA VAL A 193 -6.36 -12.54 1.76
C VAL A 193 -6.33 -12.50 0.23
N LYS A 194 -6.92 -13.52 -0.40
CA LYS A 194 -6.90 -13.71 -1.86
C LYS A 194 -7.53 -12.56 -2.63
N TYR A 195 -8.55 -11.92 -2.06
CA TYR A 195 -9.32 -10.91 -2.77
C TYR A 195 -8.45 -9.70 -3.07
N PRO A 196 -8.38 -9.29 -4.34
CA PRO A 196 -7.81 -8.01 -4.66
C PRO A 196 -8.67 -6.93 -4.00
N GLN A 197 -8.02 -5.94 -3.56
CA GLN A 197 -8.38 -4.80 -2.71
C GLN A 197 -9.71 -4.07 -3.00
N GLU A 198 -10.47 -4.44 -4.03
CA GLU A 198 -11.73 -3.78 -4.39
C GLU A 198 -12.94 -4.71 -4.38
N ASP A 199 -12.72 -6.03 -4.35
CA ASP A 199 -13.74 -7.05 -4.63
C ASP A 199 -14.11 -7.92 -3.42
N PHE A 200 -13.71 -7.56 -2.20
CA PHE A 200 -14.12 -8.32 -1.02
C PHE A 200 -15.28 -7.66 -0.28
N ALA A 201 -16.22 -8.47 0.18
CA ALA A 201 -17.20 -8.03 1.18
C ALA A 201 -16.56 -8.10 2.58
N LEU A 202 -16.99 -7.24 3.52
CA LEU A 202 -16.48 -7.28 4.90
C LEU A 202 -16.66 -8.65 5.54
N GLN A 203 -17.73 -9.38 5.18
CA GLN A 203 -17.97 -10.74 5.63
C GLN A 203 -16.90 -11.73 5.24
N ASP A 204 -16.18 -11.50 4.14
CA ASP A 204 -15.09 -12.37 3.70
C ASP A 204 -13.92 -12.36 4.69
N LEU A 205 -13.78 -11.26 5.46
CA LEU A 205 -12.78 -11.14 6.50
C LEU A 205 -13.16 -11.89 7.79
N LYS A 206 -14.44 -12.27 8.00
CA LYS A 206 -14.86 -13.03 9.20
C LYS A 206 -14.13 -14.36 9.34
N ALA A 207 -13.75 -14.98 8.23
CA ALA A 207 -12.96 -16.22 8.26
C ALA A 207 -11.62 -16.07 9.00
N LEU A 208 -11.11 -14.84 9.13
CA LEU A 208 -9.87 -14.54 9.85
C LEU A 208 -10.02 -14.54 11.38
N GLN A 209 -11.24 -14.51 11.93
CA GLN A 209 -11.48 -14.53 13.38
C GLN A 209 -10.69 -15.65 14.09
N ARG A 210 -10.62 -16.83 13.47
CA ARG A 210 -9.91 -17.98 14.02
C ARG A 210 -8.42 -17.74 14.24
N ILE A 211 -7.82 -16.87 13.44
CA ILE A 211 -6.39 -16.53 13.51
C ILE A 211 -6.15 -15.62 14.71
N PHE A 212 -7.00 -14.60 14.88
CA PHE A 212 -6.85 -13.62 15.96
C PHE A 212 -7.19 -14.18 17.35
N HIS A 213 -8.16 -15.10 17.44
CA HIS A 213 -8.52 -15.72 18.73
C HIS A 213 -7.50 -16.75 19.23
N LYS A 214 -6.77 -17.47 18.36
CA LYS A 214 -5.72 -18.40 18.78
C LYS A 214 -4.51 -17.71 19.42
N ALA A 215 -4.26 -16.47 19.10
CA ALA A 215 -3.10 -15.72 19.60
C ALA A 215 -3.39 -14.99 20.92
N SER A 216 -4.62 -15.10 21.45
CA SER A 216 -5.04 -14.50 22.74
C SER A 216 -5.14 -15.53 23.86
N SER A 217 -4.83 -16.80 23.58
CA SER A 217 -4.76 -17.94 24.53
C SER A 217 -3.32 -18.32 24.79
#